data_74d788e59de30c25c567330b8befb49e
#
_entry.id   74d788e59de30c25c567330b8befb49e
#
_cell.length_a   1.000
_cell.length_b   1.000
_cell.length_c   1.000
_cell.angle_alpha   90.00
_cell.angle_beta   90.00
_cell.angle_gamma   90.00
#
_symmetry.space_group_name_H-M   'P 1'
#
loop_
_entity.id
_entity.type
_entity.pdbx_description
1 polymer ?
#
loop_
_entity_poly.entity_id
_entity_poly.type
_entity_poly.pdbx_seq_one_letter_code
_entity_poly.pdbx_strand_id
1 'polypeptide(L)'
;LITHDIGVVSETCDYVYVLRNGKHIEQGETVQVLEKPMQEYTRSLMASVPLIEKRLHRFALPNEGKMEGISTHLGYLQEERKEDFSSNKTILKVTNISKTFYTPSTLFKPKEAFKAVRNVSFSVNRGETVGIVGESGSGKSTIGRMILGLENITEGNVIYRGKDLKLITNSTERRAHCLSMQCIFQDPYSSLNPRMSAGENITYGLKIHKLIDSKNVKSLAQDLMSLVGLKREDADKLPHAFSGGERQRIGIARALGYRPDFIFCDEPTSALDVSVQANLLNLLKDLQEQFSLTLLFVSHDLAVIRQMCDRVIVMKDGEALENGSNENIFEQPKHAYTRSLLDAMPKFQGLAQY
;
A
#
# COMPACT_ATOMS: atom_id res chain seq x y z
N LEU A 1 6.44 11.24 25.95
CA LEU A 1 5.84 10.70 24.74
C LEU A 1 6.67 9.52 24.22
N ILE A 2 6.03 8.42 23.84
CA ILE A 2 6.68 7.30 23.14
C ILE A 2 5.98 7.18 21.78
N THR A 3 6.74 7.30 20.72
CA THR A 3 6.22 7.25 19.35
C THR A 3 7.32 6.82 18.38
N HIS A 4 6.93 6.30 17.23
CA HIS A 4 7.81 6.09 16.08
C HIS A 4 7.66 7.20 15.02
N ASP A 5 6.75 8.14 15.20
CA ASP A 5 6.54 9.27 14.30
C ASP A 5 7.52 10.40 14.62
N ILE A 6 8.54 10.53 13.76
CA ILE A 6 9.59 11.56 13.90
C ILE A 6 9.02 12.96 13.71
N GLY A 7 7.97 13.12 12.89
CA GLY A 7 7.27 14.39 12.69
C GLY A 7 6.65 14.90 13.99
N VAL A 8 5.92 14.02 14.66
CA VAL A 8 5.35 14.35 15.99
C VAL A 8 6.44 14.69 17.00
N VAL A 9 7.56 13.94 17.02
CA VAL A 9 8.70 14.23 17.91
C VAL A 9 9.27 15.61 17.63
N SER A 10 9.48 15.96 16.36
CA SER A 10 10.10 17.24 15.97
C SER A 10 9.28 18.47 16.41
N GLU A 11 7.95 18.34 16.45
CA GLU A 11 7.05 19.45 16.76
C GLU A 11 6.66 19.54 18.25
N THR A 12 6.74 18.42 18.98
CA THR A 12 6.17 18.36 20.33
C THR A 12 7.18 18.10 21.44
N CYS A 13 8.42 17.71 21.11
CA CYS A 13 9.41 17.32 22.11
C CYS A 13 10.62 18.25 22.09
N ASP A 14 11.05 18.72 23.25
CA ASP A 14 12.29 19.50 23.40
C ASP A 14 13.53 18.60 23.44
N TYR A 15 13.37 17.37 23.93
CA TYR A 15 14.45 16.41 24.15
C TYR A 15 14.04 15.01 23.72
N VAL A 16 14.95 14.27 23.07
CA VAL A 16 14.67 12.94 22.52
C VAL A 16 15.67 11.88 23.00
N TYR A 17 15.15 10.68 23.21
CA TYR A 17 15.91 9.45 23.43
C TYR A 17 15.65 8.49 22.29
N VAL A 18 16.70 8.10 21.56
CA VAL A 18 16.62 7.11 20.49
C VAL A 18 16.94 5.73 21.08
N LEU A 19 16.00 4.79 20.90
CA LEU A 19 16.11 3.42 21.42
C LEU A 19 16.14 2.42 20.28
N ARG A 20 16.97 1.36 20.40
CA ARG A 20 16.98 0.21 19.49
C ARG A 20 17.09 -1.09 20.29
N ASN A 21 16.16 -2.02 20.09
CA ASN A 21 16.16 -3.33 20.77
C ASN A 21 16.30 -3.21 22.31
N GLY A 22 15.59 -2.25 22.92
CA GLY A 22 15.63 -2.00 24.35
C GLY A 22 16.92 -1.31 24.86
N LYS A 23 17.85 -0.94 23.97
CA LYS A 23 19.08 -0.23 24.32
C LYS A 23 19.00 1.23 23.91
N HIS A 24 19.55 2.08 24.76
CA HIS A 24 19.75 3.49 24.47
C HIS A 24 20.87 3.65 23.42
N ILE A 25 20.61 4.41 22.36
CA ILE A 25 21.54 4.65 21.25
C ILE A 25 22.06 6.09 21.28
N GLU A 26 21.14 7.06 21.34
CA GLU A 26 21.46 8.48 21.29
C GLU A 26 20.43 9.29 22.07
N GLN A 27 20.84 10.45 22.60
CA GLN A 27 19.95 11.38 23.27
C GLN A 27 20.45 12.81 23.11
N GLY A 28 19.55 13.78 23.18
CA GLY A 28 19.90 15.20 23.13
C GLY A 28 18.68 16.08 22.88
N GLU A 29 18.95 17.36 22.69
CA GLU A 29 17.93 18.29 22.20
C GLU A 29 17.38 17.81 20.86
N THR A 30 16.08 17.89 20.67
CA THR A 30 15.39 17.34 19.51
C THR A 30 15.98 17.85 18.18
N VAL A 31 16.20 19.15 18.06
CA VAL A 31 16.79 19.75 16.86
C VAL A 31 18.18 19.19 16.57
N GLN A 32 19.03 19.03 17.61
CA GLN A 32 20.38 18.52 17.44
C GLN A 32 20.39 17.04 16.97
N VAL A 33 19.58 16.20 17.62
CA VAL A 33 19.52 14.76 17.31
C VAL A 33 18.90 14.50 15.93
N LEU A 34 17.89 15.29 15.53
CA LEU A 34 17.22 15.11 14.24
C LEU A 34 18.02 15.70 13.06
N GLU A 35 18.67 16.87 13.25
CA GLU A 35 19.41 17.53 12.16
C GLU A 35 20.87 17.08 12.04
N LYS A 36 21.52 16.71 13.15
CA LYS A 36 22.92 16.32 13.20
C LYS A 36 23.15 15.07 14.06
N PRO A 37 22.52 13.95 13.71
CA PRO A 37 22.66 12.70 14.46
C PRO A 37 24.12 12.22 14.46
N MET A 38 24.61 11.90 15.65
CA MET A 38 26.00 11.42 15.82
C MET A 38 26.10 9.91 15.61
N GLN A 39 25.04 9.17 15.93
CA GLN A 39 25.05 7.70 15.82
C GLN A 39 24.60 7.24 14.44
N GLU A 40 25.25 6.20 13.91
CA GLU A 40 24.94 5.63 12.59
C GLU A 40 23.47 5.17 12.49
N TYR A 41 22.97 4.53 13.56
CA TYR A 41 21.58 4.10 13.61
C TYR A 41 20.59 5.28 13.51
N THR A 42 20.83 6.38 14.24
CA THR A 42 19.98 7.56 14.19
C THR A 42 20.02 8.20 12.81
N ARG A 43 21.20 8.32 12.19
CA ARG A 43 21.33 8.79 10.78
C ARG A 43 20.52 7.95 9.82
N SER A 44 20.63 6.65 9.95
CA SER A 44 19.89 5.71 9.13
C SER A 44 18.38 5.77 9.34
N LEU A 45 17.95 5.95 10.61
CA LEU A 45 16.55 6.15 10.94
C LEU A 45 16.01 7.43 10.31
N MET A 46 16.75 8.54 10.40
CA MET A 46 16.37 9.82 9.76
C MET A 46 16.32 9.71 8.23
N ALA A 47 17.29 9.03 7.61
CA ALA A 47 17.33 8.80 6.17
C ALA A 47 16.18 7.91 5.66
N SER A 48 15.52 7.17 6.54
CA SER A 48 14.37 6.31 6.23
C SER A 48 13.03 7.06 6.31
N VAL A 49 13.01 8.30 6.84
CA VAL A 49 11.79 9.12 6.93
C VAL A 49 11.36 9.58 5.54
N PRO A 50 10.11 9.34 5.12
CA PRO A 50 9.62 9.88 3.86
C PRO A 50 9.61 11.41 3.88
N LEU A 51 10.24 12.05 2.90
CA LEU A 51 10.28 13.50 2.76
C LEU A 51 9.17 13.98 1.82
N ILE A 52 8.52 15.08 2.17
CA ILE A 52 7.50 15.69 1.32
C ILE A 52 8.13 16.66 0.29
N GLU A 53 9.25 17.29 0.62
CA GLU A 53 9.91 18.30 -0.20
C GLU A 53 10.56 17.71 -1.46
N LYS A 54 10.99 16.45 -1.38
CA LYS A 54 11.73 15.81 -2.47
C LYS A 54 11.24 14.38 -2.72
N ARG A 55 10.93 14.05 -3.97
CA ARG A 55 10.67 12.67 -4.39
C ARG A 55 11.99 11.92 -4.53
N LEU A 56 12.16 10.86 -3.75
CA LEU A 56 13.34 9.97 -3.80
C LEU A 56 13.04 8.79 -4.74
N HIS A 57 14.06 8.35 -5.47
CA HIS A 57 13.93 7.12 -6.27
C HIS A 57 13.78 5.90 -5.36
N ARG A 58 14.59 5.82 -4.30
CA ARG A 58 14.54 4.80 -3.23
C ARG A 58 14.84 5.45 -1.89
N PHE A 59 14.28 4.86 -0.83
CA PHE A 59 14.65 5.23 0.54
C PHE A 59 16.05 4.70 0.85
N ALA A 60 16.86 5.49 1.54
CA ALA A 60 18.11 5.00 2.10
C ALA A 60 17.81 4.00 3.23
N LEU A 61 18.42 2.84 3.15
CA LEU A 61 18.26 1.79 4.16
C LEU A 61 19.53 1.66 4.99
N PRO A 62 19.40 1.37 6.30
CA PRO A 62 20.53 0.87 7.09
C PRO A 62 21.15 -0.33 6.36
N ASN A 63 22.46 -0.50 6.47
CA ASN A 63 23.26 -1.54 5.77
C ASN A 63 22.83 -3.00 6.02
N GLU A 64 21.73 -3.25 6.70
CA GLU A 64 21.15 -4.57 6.95
C GLU A 64 20.07 -4.85 5.91
N GLY A 65 20.43 -5.58 4.87
CA GLY A 65 19.49 -6.19 3.93
C GLY A 65 19.37 -5.49 2.58
N LYS A 66 20.48 -5.33 1.86
CA LYS A 66 20.38 -5.38 0.40
C LYS A 66 19.70 -6.70 0.08
N MET A 67 18.46 -6.64 -0.42
CA MET A 67 17.83 -7.80 -1.03
C MET A 67 18.81 -8.31 -2.07
N GLU A 68 19.40 -9.50 -1.84
CA GLU A 68 20.12 -10.22 -2.88
C GLU A 68 19.16 -10.25 -4.07
N GLY A 69 19.66 -9.83 -5.23
CA GLY A 69 18.82 -9.56 -6.41
C GLY A 69 17.79 -10.64 -6.59
N ILE A 70 16.54 -10.22 -6.79
CA ILE A 70 15.37 -11.09 -6.89
C ILE A 70 15.73 -12.24 -7.83
N SER A 71 15.84 -13.43 -7.24
CA SER A 71 16.34 -14.63 -7.91
C SER A 71 15.52 -14.92 -9.19
N THR A 72 16.22 -15.19 -10.27
CA THR A 72 15.74 -15.50 -11.63
C THR A 72 14.84 -16.74 -11.74
N HIS A 73 14.52 -17.41 -10.63
CA HIS A 73 13.68 -18.63 -10.64
C HIS A 73 12.16 -18.39 -10.81
N LEU A 74 11.75 -17.17 -11.06
CA LEU A 74 10.35 -16.79 -11.19
C LEU A 74 9.87 -16.69 -12.64
N GLY A 75 10.40 -17.50 -13.56
CA GLY A 75 9.84 -17.67 -14.91
C GLY A 75 8.32 -17.82 -14.91
N TYR A 76 7.79 -18.49 -13.88
CA TYR A 76 6.36 -18.58 -13.60
C TYR A 76 5.67 -17.20 -13.53
N LEU A 77 6.27 -16.15 -13.00
CA LEU A 77 5.66 -14.81 -12.92
C LEU A 77 5.89 -13.97 -14.20
N GLN A 78 6.80 -14.36 -15.08
CA GLN A 78 7.21 -13.59 -16.25
C GLN A 78 6.58 -14.06 -17.57
N GLU A 79 6.28 -15.35 -17.73
CA GLU A 79 5.96 -15.94 -19.05
C GLU A 79 4.62 -15.51 -19.65
N GLU A 80 3.61 -15.16 -18.87
CA GLU A 80 2.27 -14.81 -19.39
C GLU A 80 2.00 -13.32 -19.59
N ARG A 81 2.91 -12.42 -19.18
CA ARG A 81 2.72 -10.97 -19.34
C ARG A 81 3.11 -10.39 -20.68
N LYS A 82 3.66 -11.21 -21.57
CA LYS A 82 4.10 -10.76 -22.92
C LYS A 82 2.97 -10.54 -23.90
N GLU A 83 1.78 -10.99 -23.58
CA GLU A 83 0.61 -10.78 -24.43
C GLU A 83 -0.22 -9.59 -23.95
N ASP A 84 -0.35 -8.60 -24.82
CA ASP A 84 -1.37 -7.54 -24.81
C ASP A 84 -1.08 -6.18 -24.13
N PHE A 85 0.16 -5.72 -24.11
CA PHE A 85 0.48 -4.32 -23.72
C PHE A 85 0.19 -3.27 -24.82
N SER A 86 -0.29 -3.68 -26.00
CA SER A 86 -0.18 -2.82 -27.19
C SER A 86 -1.39 -1.94 -27.52
N SER A 87 -2.58 -2.14 -26.95
CA SER A 87 -3.75 -1.41 -27.46
C SER A 87 -4.53 -0.52 -26.45
N ASN A 88 -4.45 -0.73 -25.15
CA ASN A 88 -5.21 0.10 -24.21
C ASN A 88 -4.37 0.49 -22.97
N LYS A 89 -3.94 1.76 -22.94
CA LYS A 89 -3.15 2.32 -21.83
C LYS A 89 -3.91 2.28 -20.49
N THR A 90 -5.24 2.47 -20.49
CA THR A 90 -6.07 2.51 -19.28
C THR A 90 -6.52 1.12 -18.88
N ILE A 91 -6.13 0.66 -17.67
CA ILE A 91 -6.55 -0.63 -17.11
C ILE A 91 -7.82 -0.52 -16.30
N LEU A 92 -8.00 0.59 -15.57
CA LEU A 92 -9.15 0.85 -14.71
C LEU A 92 -9.75 2.22 -15.03
N LYS A 93 -11.07 2.27 -15.24
CA LYS A 93 -11.83 3.51 -15.39
C LYS A 93 -13.00 3.50 -14.43
N VAL A 94 -13.02 4.46 -13.54
CA VAL A 94 -14.06 4.72 -12.54
C VAL A 94 -14.86 5.92 -12.99
N THR A 95 -16.19 5.79 -13.09
CA THR A 95 -17.06 6.85 -13.60
C THR A 95 -18.22 7.07 -12.65
N ASN A 96 -18.27 8.26 -12.06
CA ASN A 96 -19.36 8.78 -11.22
C ASN A 96 -19.82 7.80 -10.13
N ILE A 97 -18.86 7.06 -9.51
CA ILE A 97 -19.23 6.09 -8.47
C ILE A 97 -19.69 6.78 -7.20
N SER A 98 -20.76 6.25 -6.64
CA SER A 98 -21.28 6.67 -5.33
C SER A 98 -21.58 5.44 -4.47
N LYS A 99 -21.40 5.58 -3.15
CA LYS A 99 -21.77 4.57 -2.17
C LYS A 99 -22.56 5.19 -1.05
N THR A 100 -23.78 4.66 -0.85
CA THR A 100 -24.63 5.00 0.28
C THR A 100 -24.80 3.77 1.16
N PHE A 101 -24.44 3.90 2.43
CA PHE A 101 -24.76 2.93 3.46
C PHE A 101 -26.05 3.34 4.16
N TYR A 102 -26.80 2.35 4.60
CA TYR A 102 -28.05 2.57 5.33
C TYR A 102 -27.96 1.90 6.69
N THR A 103 -28.27 2.64 7.76
CA THR A 103 -28.41 2.06 9.08
C THR A 103 -29.67 1.19 9.12
N PRO A 104 -29.66 0.06 9.85
CA PRO A 104 -30.89 -0.70 10.07
C PRO A 104 -31.96 0.17 10.74
N SER A 105 -33.17 0.18 10.19
CA SER A 105 -34.30 0.82 10.86
C SER A 105 -34.68 0.02 12.10
N THR A 106 -34.86 0.70 13.24
CA THR A 106 -35.47 0.13 14.43
C THR A 106 -36.81 0.76 14.66
N LEU A 107 -37.68 0.17 15.53
CA LEU A 107 -39.04 0.67 15.78
C LEU A 107 -39.10 2.18 16.17
N PHE A 108 -37.96 2.73 16.66
CA PHE A 108 -37.85 4.11 17.17
C PHE A 108 -36.85 5.00 16.41
N LYS A 109 -36.12 4.47 15.38
CA LYS A 109 -35.22 5.27 14.57
C LYS A 109 -35.44 5.02 13.09
N PRO A 110 -35.69 6.11 12.29
CA PRO A 110 -35.77 5.99 10.84
C PRO A 110 -34.45 5.50 10.24
N LYS A 111 -34.52 4.96 9.05
CA LYS A 111 -33.37 4.56 8.25
C LYS A 111 -32.57 5.79 7.88
N GLU A 112 -31.37 5.93 8.41
CA GLU A 112 -30.46 7.02 8.05
C GLU A 112 -29.54 6.57 6.92
N ALA A 113 -29.33 7.47 5.94
CA ALA A 113 -28.47 7.26 4.80
C ALA A 113 -27.13 8.00 5.01
N PHE A 114 -26.04 7.27 4.96
CA PHE A 114 -24.69 7.83 4.99
C PHE A 114 -24.02 7.67 3.63
N LYS A 115 -23.72 8.79 2.96
CA LYS A 115 -23.02 8.80 1.67
C LYS A 115 -21.51 8.78 1.90
N ALA A 116 -20.93 7.59 1.83
CA ALA A 116 -19.48 7.40 2.04
C ALA A 116 -18.64 7.78 0.83
N VAL A 117 -19.18 7.70 -0.39
CA VAL A 117 -18.55 8.13 -1.65
C VAL A 117 -19.59 8.85 -2.49
N ARG A 118 -19.20 9.97 -3.11
CA ARG A 118 -20.09 10.88 -3.84
C ARG A 118 -19.47 11.23 -5.20
N ASN A 119 -20.03 10.66 -6.26
CA ASN A 119 -19.74 11.03 -7.66
C ASN A 119 -18.23 11.06 -8.00
N VAL A 120 -17.45 10.06 -7.57
CA VAL A 120 -16.02 10.01 -7.80
C VAL A 120 -15.70 9.41 -9.17
N SER A 121 -14.83 10.09 -9.94
CA SER A 121 -14.38 9.65 -11.27
C SER A 121 -12.87 9.77 -11.40
N PHE A 122 -12.22 8.71 -11.90
CA PHE A 122 -10.80 8.71 -12.23
C PHE A 122 -10.45 7.51 -13.14
N SER A 123 -9.24 7.50 -13.64
CA SER A 123 -8.69 6.37 -14.39
C SER A 123 -7.30 6.01 -13.89
N VAL A 124 -6.90 4.76 -14.07
CA VAL A 124 -5.54 4.26 -13.78
C VAL A 124 -5.00 3.61 -15.04
N ASN A 125 -3.78 3.97 -15.43
CA ASN A 125 -3.10 3.38 -16.56
C ASN A 125 -2.31 2.14 -16.13
N ARG A 126 -1.99 1.27 -17.08
CA ARG A 126 -1.13 0.11 -16.83
C ARG A 126 0.25 0.54 -16.36
N GLY A 127 0.78 -0.12 -15.33
CA GLY A 127 2.09 0.17 -14.76
C GLY A 127 2.16 1.49 -13.96
N GLU A 128 1.04 2.22 -13.82
CA GLU A 128 0.95 3.47 -13.06
C GLU A 128 0.66 3.19 -11.58
N THR A 129 1.25 3.98 -10.70
CA THR A 129 0.86 4.03 -9.28
C THR A 129 0.04 5.28 -9.03
N VAL A 130 -1.26 5.11 -8.73
CA VAL A 130 -2.18 6.20 -8.37
C VAL A 130 -2.43 6.21 -6.88
N GLY A 131 -2.17 7.35 -6.24
CA GLY A 131 -2.42 7.55 -4.81
C GLY A 131 -3.81 8.10 -4.54
N ILE A 132 -4.46 7.63 -3.48
CA ILE A 132 -5.67 8.26 -2.92
C ILE A 132 -5.33 8.73 -1.51
N VAL A 133 -5.45 10.03 -1.25
CA VAL A 133 -5.16 10.67 0.05
C VAL A 133 -6.38 11.38 0.60
N GLY A 134 -6.38 11.64 1.90
CA GLY A 134 -7.42 12.38 2.62
C GLY A 134 -7.54 11.90 4.05
N GLU A 135 -8.30 12.61 4.85
CA GLU A 135 -8.56 12.27 6.25
C GLU A 135 -9.20 10.90 6.43
N SER A 136 -9.12 10.35 7.65
CA SER A 136 -9.83 9.12 8.01
C SER A 136 -11.34 9.31 7.79
N GLY A 137 -11.99 8.31 7.20
CA GLY A 137 -13.43 8.40 6.88
C GLY A 137 -13.76 9.12 5.57
N SER A 138 -12.81 9.65 4.80
CA SER A 138 -13.07 10.34 3.52
C SER A 138 -13.52 9.41 2.38
N GLY A 139 -13.64 8.09 2.59
CA GLY A 139 -14.16 7.13 1.60
C GLY A 139 -13.09 6.36 0.82
N LYS A 140 -11.80 6.54 1.09
CA LYS A 140 -10.68 5.91 0.37
C LYS A 140 -10.77 4.38 0.27
N SER A 141 -10.83 3.70 1.41
CA SER A 141 -10.95 2.23 1.46
C SER A 141 -12.27 1.74 0.86
N THR A 142 -13.34 2.54 0.96
CA THR A 142 -14.64 2.22 0.35
C THR A 142 -14.53 2.17 -1.17
N ILE A 143 -13.80 3.10 -1.80
CA ILE A 143 -13.53 3.09 -3.25
C ILE A 143 -12.80 1.81 -3.64
N GLY A 144 -11.74 1.44 -2.91
CA GLY A 144 -11.02 0.20 -3.18
C GLY A 144 -11.90 -1.05 -3.06
N ARG A 145 -12.72 -1.12 -2.01
CA ARG A 145 -13.67 -2.24 -1.82
C ARG A 145 -14.73 -2.32 -2.93
N MET A 146 -15.21 -1.19 -3.44
CA MET A 146 -16.11 -1.16 -4.60
C MET A 146 -15.41 -1.65 -5.88
N ILE A 147 -14.17 -1.25 -6.11
CA ILE A 147 -13.37 -1.68 -7.27
C ILE A 147 -13.09 -3.19 -7.21
N LEU A 148 -12.76 -3.71 -6.03
CA LEU A 148 -12.54 -5.14 -5.82
C LEU A 148 -13.83 -5.99 -5.84
N GLY A 149 -15.01 -5.35 -5.91
CA GLY A 149 -16.29 -6.04 -5.83
C GLY A 149 -16.65 -6.58 -4.44
N LEU A 150 -15.97 -6.10 -3.39
CA LEU A 150 -16.26 -6.42 -1.99
C LEU A 150 -17.43 -5.59 -1.45
N GLU A 151 -17.69 -4.43 -2.08
CA GLU A 151 -18.81 -3.55 -1.79
C GLU A 151 -19.60 -3.23 -3.07
N ASN A 152 -20.91 -3.27 -3.00
CA ASN A 152 -21.76 -2.90 -4.13
C ASN A 152 -21.71 -1.39 -4.40
N ILE A 153 -21.58 -1.01 -5.66
CA ILE A 153 -21.66 0.36 -6.13
C ILE A 153 -23.13 0.78 -6.15
N THR A 154 -23.48 1.92 -5.50
CA THR A 154 -24.86 2.43 -5.50
C THR A 154 -25.17 3.10 -6.85
N GLU A 155 -24.31 3.99 -7.33
CA GLU A 155 -24.43 4.69 -8.61
C GLU A 155 -23.09 4.69 -9.34
N GLY A 156 -23.10 4.92 -10.66
CA GLY A 156 -21.91 4.95 -11.49
C GLY A 156 -21.44 3.54 -11.89
N ASN A 157 -20.29 3.45 -12.50
CA ASN A 157 -19.72 2.17 -12.96
C ASN A 157 -18.19 2.13 -12.88
N VAL A 158 -17.66 0.91 -12.85
CA VAL A 158 -16.23 0.62 -12.88
C VAL A 158 -15.95 -0.30 -14.07
N ILE A 159 -15.07 0.13 -14.96
CA ILE A 159 -14.61 -0.64 -16.10
C ILE A 159 -13.17 -1.08 -15.80
N TYR A 160 -12.92 -2.38 -15.81
CA TYR A 160 -11.61 -2.98 -15.65
C TYR A 160 -11.26 -3.85 -16.86
N ARG A 161 -10.09 -3.61 -17.47
CA ARG A 161 -9.65 -4.31 -18.71
C ARG A 161 -10.73 -4.26 -19.80
N GLY A 162 -11.43 -3.12 -19.91
CA GLY A 162 -12.50 -2.90 -20.91
C GLY A 162 -13.85 -3.53 -20.57
N LYS A 163 -13.99 -4.23 -19.42
CA LYS A 163 -15.25 -4.84 -18.97
C LYS A 163 -15.86 -4.08 -17.80
N ASP A 164 -17.16 -3.79 -17.87
CA ASP A 164 -17.90 -3.21 -16.73
C ASP A 164 -18.12 -4.29 -15.67
N LEU A 165 -17.68 -4.00 -14.43
CA LEU A 165 -17.78 -4.94 -13.31
C LEU A 165 -19.22 -5.30 -12.94
N LYS A 166 -20.19 -4.41 -13.20
CA LYS A 166 -21.61 -4.67 -12.99
C LYS A 166 -22.18 -5.75 -13.92
N LEU A 167 -21.55 -5.94 -15.10
CA LEU A 167 -21.99 -6.90 -16.10
C LEU A 167 -21.34 -8.29 -15.90
N ILE A 168 -20.43 -8.44 -14.95
CA ILE A 168 -19.83 -9.73 -14.62
C ILE A 168 -20.83 -10.56 -13.80
N THR A 169 -21.61 -11.39 -14.48
CA THR A 169 -22.64 -12.24 -13.86
C THR A 169 -22.19 -13.70 -13.72
N ASN A 170 -21.34 -14.18 -14.61
CA ASN A 170 -20.95 -15.57 -14.60
C ASN A 170 -19.76 -15.82 -13.65
N SER A 171 -19.71 -17.03 -13.07
CA SER A 171 -18.71 -17.41 -12.06
C SER A 171 -17.27 -17.46 -12.60
N THR A 172 -17.09 -17.82 -13.87
CA THR A 172 -15.78 -17.91 -14.51
C THR A 172 -15.16 -16.53 -14.71
N GLU A 173 -15.94 -15.55 -15.21
CA GLU A 173 -15.48 -14.16 -15.37
C GLU A 173 -15.22 -13.50 -14.02
N ARG A 174 -16.11 -13.74 -13.03
CA ARG A 174 -15.89 -13.24 -11.67
C ARG A 174 -14.59 -13.79 -11.08
N ARG A 175 -14.32 -15.08 -11.27
CA ARG A 175 -13.07 -15.69 -10.82
C ARG A 175 -11.87 -15.07 -11.52
N ALA A 176 -11.88 -14.93 -12.85
CA ALA A 176 -10.80 -14.32 -13.61
C ALA A 176 -10.52 -12.88 -13.14
N HIS A 177 -11.58 -12.11 -12.86
CA HIS A 177 -11.48 -10.78 -12.29
C HIS A 177 -10.82 -10.79 -10.91
N CYS A 178 -11.28 -11.63 -9.97
CA CYS A 178 -10.70 -11.74 -8.63
C CYS A 178 -9.23 -12.17 -8.65
N LEU A 179 -8.82 -13.00 -9.60
CA LEU A 179 -7.42 -13.44 -9.74
C LEU A 179 -6.52 -12.32 -10.28
N SER A 180 -7.03 -11.48 -11.19
CA SER A 180 -6.26 -10.40 -11.81
C SER A 180 -6.18 -9.12 -10.96
N MET A 181 -7.08 -8.96 -9.98
CA MET A 181 -7.09 -7.88 -9.01
C MET A 181 -6.84 -8.43 -7.61
N GLN A 182 -5.82 -7.93 -6.93
CA GLN A 182 -5.49 -8.35 -5.57
C GLN A 182 -5.47 -7.18 -4.61
N CYS A 183 -5.47 -7.47 -3.30
CA CYS A 183 -5.45 -6.48 -2.24
C CYS A 183 -4.33 -6.76 -1.24
N ILE A 184 -3.64 -5.70 -0.84
CA ILE A 184 -2.77 -5.67 0.33
C ILE A 184 -3.52 -4.87 1.39
N PHE A 185 -3.89 -5.52 2.50
CA PHE A 185 -4.71 -4.93 3.56
C PHE A 185 -3.87 -4.14 4.57
N GLN A 186 -4.53 -3.22 5.26
CA GLN A 186 -3.97 -2.34 6.28
C GLN A 186 -3.42 -3.11 7.49
N ASP A 187 -4.17 -4.10 7.96
CA ASP A 187 -3.79 -4.89 9.14
C ASP A 187 -3.23 -6.25 8.74
N PRO A 188 -1.90 -6.45 8.88
CA PRO A 188 -1.28 -7.73 8.57
C PRO A 188 -1.68 -8.85 9.54
N TYR A 189 -2.16 -8.53 10.75
CA TYR A 189 -2.59 -9.53 11.72
C TYR A 189 -3.91 -10.19 11.32
N SER A 190 -4.91 -9.38 10.97
CA SER A 190 -6.23 -9.88 10.57
C SER A 190 -6.25 -10.46 9.15
N SER A 191 -5.26 -10.11 8.32
CA SER A 191 -5.20 -10.55 6.93
C SER A 191 -4.74 -11.99 6.75
N LEU A 192 -4.03 -12.58 7.73
CA LEU A 192 -3.51 -13.94 7.69
C LEU A 192 -4.32 -14.87 8.60
N ASN A 193 -4.50 -16.12 8.16
CA ASN A 193 -5.08 -17.13 9.03
C ASN A 193 -4.04 -17.60 10.06
N PRO A 194 -4.25 -17.39 11.37
CA PRO A 194 -3.25 -17.70 12.39
C PRO A 194 -3.02 -19.22 12.60
N ARG A 195 -3.90 -20.07 12.03
CA ARG A 195 -3.80 -21.53 12.11
C ARG A 195 -3.09 -22.16 10.91
N MET A 196 -2.72 -21.36 9.91
CA MET A 196 -2.00 -21.77 8.71
C MET A 196 -0.57 -21.27 8.79
N SER A 197 0.39 -22.04 8.28
CA SER A 197 1.78 -21.58 8.12
C SER A 197 1.86 -20.40 7.13
N ALA A 198 3.00 -19.70 7.10
CA ALA A 198 3.25 -18.62 6.13
C ALA A 198 3.08 -19.13 4.69
N GLY A 199 3.67 -20.27 4.36
CA GLY A 199 3.55 -20.89 3.04
C GLY A 199 2.12 -21.30 2.69
N GLU A 200 1.35 -21.83 3.66
CA GLU A 200 -0.06 -22.13 3.46
C GLU A 200 -0.89 -20.87 3.24
N ASN A 201 -0.67 -19.79 4.01
CA ASN A 201 -1.34 -18.52 3.80
C ASN A 201 -1.10 -17.95 2.40
N ILE A 202 0.12 -18.08 1.86
CA ILE A 202 0.48 -17.64 0.51
C ILE A 202 -0.22 -18.49 -0.55
N THR A 203 -0.26 -19.82 -0.38
CA THR A 203 -0.66 -20.75 -1.44
C THR A 203 -2.08 -21.26 -1.34
N TYR A 204 -2.79 -21.01 -0.24
CA TYR A 204 -4.14 -21.54 0.01
C TYR A 204 -5.12 -21.27 -1.14
N GLY A 205 -5.23 -20.02 -1.56
CA GLY A 205 -6.14 -19.66 -2.65
C GLY A 205 -5.68 -20.22 -4.00
N LEU A 206 -4.37 -20.31 -4.25
CA LEU A 206 -3.84 -20.93 -5.46
C LEU A 206 -4.24 -22.41 -5.56
N LYS A 207 -4.23 -23.13 -4.43
CA LYS A 207 -4.70 -24.52 -4.35
C LYS A 207 -6.20 -24.63 -4.61
N ILE A 208 -7.01 -23.80 -3.94
CA ILE A 208 -8.48 -23.80 -4.13
C ILE A 208 -8.85 -23.54 -5.60
N HIS A 209 -8.16 -22.58 -6.21
CA HIS A 209 -8.39 -22.22 -7.61
C HIS A 209 -7.70 -23.15 -8.60
N LYS A 210 -7.00 -24.20 -8.13
CA LYS A 210 -6.27 -25.15 -8.99
C LYS A 210 -5.30 -24.47 -9.97
N LEU A 211 -4.61 -23.43 -9.47
CA LEU A 211 -3.61 -22.69 -10.26
C LEU A 211 -2.22 -23.28 -10.10
N ILE A 212 -2.04 -24.24 -9.20
CA ILE A 212 -0.78 -24.88 -8.92
C ILE A 212 -0.99 -26.35 -8.60
N ASP A 213 -0.09 -27.20 -9.08
CA ASP A 213 -0.04 -28.63 -8.75
C ASP A 213 0.43 -28.84 -7.32
N SER A 214 -0.17 -29.82 -6.63
CA SER A 214 0.16 -30.14 -5.25
C SER A 214 1.64 -30.42 -5.01
N LYS A 215 2.37 -30.92 -6.01
CA LYS A 215 3.81 -31.18 -5.96
C LYS A 215 4.66 -29.90 -5.85
N ASN A 216 4.17 -28.79 -6.40
CA ASN A 216 4.91 -27.53 -6.51
C ASN A 216 4.53 -26.49 -5.43
N VAL A 217 3.55 -26.81 -4.59
CA VAL A 217 3.01 -25.86 -3.58
C VAL A 217 4.11 -25.34 -2.65
N LYS A 218 4.92 -26.26 -2.08
CA LYS A 218 5.96 -25.89 -1.11
C LYS A 218 7.07 -25.07 -1.76
N SER A 219 7.53 -25.49 -2.94
CA SER A 219 8.55 -24.75 -3.69
C SER A 219 8.08 -23.34 -4.04
N LEU A 220 6.86 -23.19 -4.57
CA LEU A 220 6.31 -21.86 -4.89
C LEU A 220 6.14 -20.98 -3.64
N ALA A 221 5.69 -21.54 -2.52
CA ALA A 221 5.61 -20.78 -1.26
C ALA A 221 6.98 -20.23 -0.85
N GLN A 222 8.01 -21.05 -0.91
CA GLN A 222 9.38 -20.67 -0.60
C GLN A 222 9.94 -19.63 -1.57
N ASP A 223 9.64 -19.76 -2.88
CA ASP A 223 10.07 -18.80 -3.90
C ASP A 223 9.40 -17.44 -3.69
N LEU A 224 8.08 -17.42 -3.41
CA LEU A 224 7.34 -16.19 -3.11
C LEU A 224 7.79 -15.54 -1.81
N MET A 225 8.17 -16.31 -0.78
CA MET A 225 8.77 -15.77 0.43
C MET A 225 10.13 -15.11 0.14
N SER A 226 10.98 -15.79 -0.61
CA SER A 226 12.27 -15.23 -1.04
C SER A 226 12.11 -13.95 -1.85
N LEU A 227 11.11 -13.88 -2.74
CA LEU A 227 10.79 -12.71 -3.55
C LEU A 227 10.51 -11.46 -2.70
N VAL A 228 9.88 -11.63 -1.54
CA VAL A 228 9.58 -10.52 -0.63
C VAL A 228 10.64 -10.35 0.47
N GLY A 229 11.81 -10.99 0.34
CA GLY A 229 12.93 -10.88 1.26
C GLY A 229 12.73 -11.63 2.58
N LEU A 230 11.94 -12.70 2.60
CA LEU A 230 11.79 -13.64 3.71
C LEU A 230 12.60 -14.91 3.45
N LYS A 231 12.99 -15.57 4.52
CA LYS A 231 13.75 -16.83 4.43
C LYS A 231 12.85 -17.97 3.94
N ARG A 232 13.35 -18.75 2.98
CA ARG A 232 12.63 -19.90 2.39
C ARG A 232 12.26 -20.96 3.43
N GLU A 233 13.18 -21.21 4.39
CA GLU A 233 12.99 -22.18 5.48
C GLU A 233 11.89 -21.78 6.46
N ASP A 234 11.51 -20.53 6.50
CA ASP A 234 10.44 -20.03 7.40
C ASP A 234 9.03 -20.27 6.87
N ALA A 235 8.88 -20.88 5.70
CA ALA A 235 7.58 -21.16 5.09
C ALA A 235 6.64 -22.02 5.96
N ASP A 236 7.21 -22.88 6.81
CA ASP A 236 6.44 -23.77 7.70
C ASP A 236 6.12 -23.10 9.06
N LYS A 237 6.62 -21.87 9.34
CA LYS A 237 6.32 -21.12 10.58
C LYS A 237 4.91 -20.53 10.56
N LEU A 238 4.29 -20.43 11.75
CA LEU A 238 2.99 -19.77 11.92
C LEU A 238 3.13 -18.23 11.96
N PRO A 239 2.07 -17.48 11.61
CA PRO A 239 2.11 -16.02 11.56
C PRO A 239 2.62 -15.32 12.83
N HIS A 240 2.35 -15.88 14.01
CA HIS A 240 2.80 -15.28 15.27
C HIS A 240 4.32 -15.29 15.46
N ALA A 241 5.07 -16.10 14.69
CA ALA A 241 6.53 -16.13 14.71
C ALA A 241 7.19 -15.01 13.88
N PHE A 242 6.39 -14.20 13.20
CA PHE A 242 6.84 -13.12 12.34
C PHE A 242 6.50 -11.75 12.94
N SER A 243 7.36 -10.77 12.71
CA SER A 243 7.10 -9.35 13.01
C SER A 243 5.95 -8.79 12.15
N GLY A 244 5.44 -7.60 12.48
CA GLY A 244 4.39 -6.93 11.69
C GLY A 244 4.80 -6.72 10.23
N GLY A 245 6.03 -6.23 10.00
CA GLY A 245 6.56 -6.03 8.64
C GLY A 245 6.76 -7.33 7.86
N GLU A 246 7.20 -8.41 8.51
CA GLU A 246 7.30 -9.71 7.87
C GLU A 246 5.92 -10.30 7.53
N ARG A 247 4.91 -10.12 8.38
CA ARG A 247 3.52 -10.52 8.06
C ARG A 247 2.98 -9.73 6.88
N GLN A 248 3.29 -8.44 6.78
CA GLN A 248 2.90 -7.64 5.63
C GLN A 248 3.56 -8.16 4.35
N ARG A 249 4.84 -8.56 4.40
CA ARG A 249 5.54 -9.22 3.29
C ARG A 249 4.89 -10.55 2.89
N ILE A 250 4.41 -11.35 3.85
CA ILE A 250 3.63 -12.58 3.56
C ILE A 250 2.33 -12.22 2.83
N GLY A 251 1.63 -11.14 3.23
CA GLY A 251 0.45 -10.63 2.54
C GLY A 251 0.74 -10.19 1.10
N ILE A 252 1.88 -9.53 0.86
CA ILE A 252 2.36 -9.16 -0.49
C ILE A 252 2.67 -10.42 -1.31
N ALA A 253 3.41 -11.38 -0.75
CA ALA A 253 3.73 -12.64 -1.41
C ALA A 253 2.46 -13.41 -1.83
N ARG A 254 1.44 -13.42 -0.96
CA ARG A 254 0.13 -14.00 -1.26
C ARG A 254 -0.54 -13.31 -2.45
N ALA A 255 -0.56 -11.98 -2.48
CA ALA A 255 -1.13 -11.23 -3.59
C ALA A 255 -0.39 -11.50 -4.91
N LEU A 256 0.93 -11.51 -4.89
CA LEU A 256 1.78 -11.76 -6.07
C LEU A 256 1.63 -13.17 -6.63
N GLY A 257 1.34 -14.17 -5.77
CA GLY A 257 1.14 -15.55 -6.19
C GLY A 257 0.05 -15.72 -7.26
N TYR A 258 -0.93 -14.82 -7.31
CA TYR A 258 -1.97 -14.80 -8.34
C TYR A 258 -1.56 -14.12 -9.65
N ARG A 259 -0.37 -13.53 -9.73
CA ARG A 259 0.10 -12.76 -10.89
C ARG A 259 -0.88 -11.63 -11.28
N PRO A 260 -1.26 -10.75 -10.35
CA PRO A 260 -2.23 -9.72 -10.64
C PRO A 260 -1.66 -8.66 -11.59
N ASP A 261 -2.52 -8.04 -12.39
CA ASP A 261 -2.18 -6.83 -13.15
C ASP A 261 -2.39 -5.57 -12.31
N PHE A 262 -3.26 -5.68 -11.29
CA PHE A 262 -3.68 -4.57 -10.45
C PHE A 262 -3.69 -4.99 -8.99
N ILE A 263 -3.07 -4.15 -8.14
CA ILE A 263 -3.08 -4.34 -6.70
C ILE A 263 -3.63 -3.08 -6.04
N PHE A 264 -4.66 -3.27 -5.21
CA PHE A 264 -5.14 -2.25 -4.29
C PHE A 264 -4.36 -2.35 -2.98
N CYS A 265 -3.65 -1.28 -2.61
CA CYS A 265 -2.89 -1.18 -1.37
C CYS A 265 -3.66 -0.29 -0.39
N ASP A 266 -4.32 -0.88 0.59
CA ASP A 266 -5.09 -0.16 1.62
C ASP A 266 -4.20 0.09 2.84
N GLU A 267 -3.58 1.26 2.91
CA GLU A 267 -2.67 1.69 3.98
C GLU A 267 -1.61 0.64 4.37
N PRO A 268 -0.82 0.12 3.42
CA PRO A 268 -0.01 -1.09 3.63
C PRO A 268 1.13 -0.92 4.65
N THR A 269 1.40 0.30 5.09
CA THR A 269 2.52 0.64 5.99
C THR A 269 2.11 1.32 7.29
N SER A 270 0.82 1.60 7.52
CA SER A 270 0.33 2.42 8.64
C SER A 270 0.59 1.83 10.03
N ALA A 271 0.78 0.50 10.12
CA ALA A 271 1.04 -0.21 11.38
C ALA A 271 2.53 -0.53 11.61
N LEU A 272 3.43 0.05 10.80
CA LEU A 272 4.86 -0.28 10.78
C LEU A 272 5.70 0.90 11.28
N ASP A 273 6.83 0.59 11.92
CA ASP A 273 7.83 1.61 12.23
C ASP A 273 8.52 2.14 10.96
N VAL A 274 9.14 3.34 11.07
CA VAL A 274 9.68 4.09 9.93
C VAL A 274 10.68 3.28 9.10
N SER A 275 11.57 2.53 9.73
CA SER A 275 12.59 1.77 9.01
C SER A 275 12.02 0.57 8.28
N VAL A 276 11.06 -0.13 8.89
CA VAL A 276 10.31 -1.24 8.26
C VAL A 276 9.42 -0.73 7.15
N GLN A 277 8.78 0.44 7.34
CA GLN A 277 7.99 1.13 6.31
C GLN A 277 8.84 1.44 5.08
N ALA A 278 10.01 2.08 5.23
CA ALA A 278 10.90 2.39 4.13
C ALA A 278 11.33 1.14 3.34
N ASN A 279 11.67 0.06 4.05
CA ASN A 279 11.99 -1.23 3.45
C ASN A 279 10.83 -1.81 2.64
N LEU A 280 9.60 -1.73 3.16
CA LEU A 280 8.41 -2.23 2.48
C LEU A 280 8.05 -1.39 1.24
N LEU A 281 8.20 -0.08 1.32
CA LEU A 281 7.96 0.82 0.21
C LEU A 281 8.96 0.59 -0.92
N ASN A 282 10.26 0.39 -0.61
CA ASN A 282 11.26 0.01 -1.60
C ASN A 282 10.92 -1.33 -2.26
N LEU A 283 10.52 -2.34 -1.46
CA LEU A 283 10.07 -3.64 -1.98
C LEU A 283 8.90 -3.46 -2.97
N LEU A 284 7.89 -2.67 -2.62
CA LEU A 284 6.74 -2.43 -3.51
C LEU A 284 7.14 -1.73 -4.81
N LYS A 285 8.10 -0.78 -4.76
CA LYS A 285 8.67 -0.15 -5.97
C LYS A 285 9.41 -1.16 -6.84
N ASP A 286 10.26 -1.99 -6.24
CA ASP A 286 11.02 -3.02 -6.97
C ASP A 286 10.07 -4.02 -7.67
N LEU A 287 9.05 -4.47 -6.96
CA LEU A 287 8.03 -5.36 -7.51
C LEU A 287 7.20 -4.69 -8.61
N GLN A 288 6.84 -3.41 -8.44
CA GLN A 288 6.09 -2.64 -9.42
C GLN A 288 6.89 -2.48 -10.72
N GLU A 289 8.18 -2.15 -10.63
CA GLU A 289 9.08 -2.02 -11.79
C GLU A 289 9.32 -3.38 -12.46
N GLN A 290 9.66 -4.41 -11.68
CA GLN A 290 10.00 -5.72 -12.20
C GLN A 290 8.82 -6.41 -12.89
N PHE A 291 7.63 -6.29 -12.33
CA PHE A 291 6.44 -6.97 -12.83
C PHE A 291 5.45 -6.04 -13.54
N SER A 292 5.83 -4.78 -13.78
CA SER A 292 4.95 -3.76 -14.38
C SER A 292 3.57 -3.71 -13.71
N LEU A 293 3.54 -3.82 -12.38
CA LEU A 293 2.30 -3.81 -11.59
C LEU A 293 1.62 -2.45 -11.68
N THR A 294 0.31 -2.46 -11.76
CA THR A 294 -0.51 -1.26 -11.57
C THR A 294 -0.96 -1.19 -10.13
N LEU A 295 -0.71 -0.08 -9.46
CA LEU A 295 -1.04 0.08 -8.04
C LEU A 295 -2.07 1.20 -7.84
N LEU A 296 -3.10 0.93 -7.03
CA LEU A 296 -3.94 1.95 -6.43
C LEU A 296 -3.60 2.01 -4.95
N PHE A 297 -2.94 3.06 -4.53
CA PHE A 297 -2.30 3.16 -3.23
C PHE A 297 -3.04 4.14 -2.32
N VAL A 298 -3.64 3.65 -1.25
CA VAL A 298 -4.31 4.47 -0.24
C VAL A 298 -3.36 4.70 0.92
N SER A 299 -3.21 5.95 1.34
CA SER A 299 -2.53 6.34 2.57
C SER A 299 -3.11 7.64 3.13
N HIS A 300 -3.02 7.80 4.44
CA HIS A 300 -3.20 9.11 5.08
C HIS A 300 -1.87 9.88 5.20
N ASP A 301 -0.74 9.22 4.96
CA ASP A 301 0.59 9.82 4.95
C ASP A 301 0.93 10.37 3.56
N LEU A 302 0.91 11.71 3.46
CA LEU A 302 1.21 12.43 2.22
C LEU A 302 2.67 12.25 1.78
N ALA A 303 3.62 12.12 2.72
CA ALA A 303 5.01 11.92 2.37
C ALA A 303 5.23 10.55 1.73
N VAL A 304 4.53 9.50 2.19
CA VAL A 304 4.51 8.20 1.52
C VAL A 304 3.93 8.30 0.10
N ILE A 305 2.81 9.01 -0.06
CA ILE A 305 2.18 9.22 -1.38
C ILE A 305 3.11 9.99 -2.32
N ARG A 306 3.80 11.04 -1.83
CA ARG A 306 4.81 11.79 -2.61
C ARG A 306 5.88 10.86 -3.17
N GLN A 307 6.31 9.89 -2.37
CA GLN A 307 7.38 8.95 -2.75
C GLN A 307 6.91 7.84 -3.69
N MET A 308 5.68 7.35 -3.54
CA MET A 308 5.22 6.13 -4.21
C MET A 308 4.45 6.38 -5.51
N CYS A 309 3.71 7.49 -5.62
CA CYS A 309 2.67 7.63 -6.62
C CYS A 309 3.10 8.53 -7.79
N ASP A 310 2.59 8.24 -8.99
CA ASP A 310 2.77 9.07 -10.18
C ASP A 310 1.68 10.14 -10.29
N ARG A 311 0.47 9.78 -9.85
CA ARG A 311 -0.70 10.68 -9.78
C ARG A 311 -1.36 10.54 -8.43
N VAL A 312 -2.05 11.61 -8.00
CA VAL A 312 -2.68 11.68 -6.68
C VAL A 312 -4.11 12.21 -6.81
N ILE A 313 -5.01 11.57 -6.07
CA ILE A 313 -6.41 11.97 -5.91
C ILE A 313 -6.58 12.38 -4.45
N VAL A 314 -6.99 13.62 -4.22
CA VAL A 314 -7.25 14.15 -2.88
C VAL A 314 -8.74 14.05 -2.58
N MET A 315 -9.07 13.35 -1.49
CA MET A 315 -10.44 13.09 -1.08
C MET A 315 -10.80 13.78 0.22
N LYS A 316 -12.03 14.31 0.28
CA LYS A 316 -12.66 14.81 1.49
C LYS A 316 -14.15 14.51 1.47
N ASP A 317 -14.73 14.09 2.59
CA ASP A 317 -16.18 13.89 2.78
C ASP A 317 -16.86 13.06 1.66
N GLY A 318 -16.12 12.07 1.13
CA GLY A 318 -16.60 11.18 0.07
C GLY A 318 -16.42 11.72 -1.35
N GLU A 319 -15.85 12.91 -1.55
CA GLU A 319 -15.66 13.56 -2.84
C GLU A 319 -14.18 13.61 -3.23
N ALA A 320 -13.88 13.50 -4.53
CA ALA A 320 -12.55 13.75 -5.07
C ALA A 320 -12.43 15.26 -5.38
N LEU A 321 -11.70 15.99 -4.53
CA LEU A 321 -11.57 17.45 -4.64
C LEU A 321 -10.50 17.88 -5.64
N GLU A 322 -9.44 17.09 -5.76
CA GLU A 322 -8.35 17.37 -6.68
C GLU A 322 -7.75 16.07 -7.22
N ASN A 323 -7.33 16.07 -8.49
CA ASN A 323 -6.70 14.96 -9.17
C ASN A 323 -5.63 15.51 -10.13
N GLY A 324 -4.39 15.07 -9.99
CA GLY A 324 -3.28 15.57 -10.78
C GLY A 324 -2.04 14.68 -10.72
N SER A 325 -1.00 15.07 -11.49
CA SER A 325 0.33 14.48 -11.32
C SER A 325 0.83 14.72 -9.90
N ASN A 326 1.72 13.87 -9.45
CA ASN A 326 2.36 14.00 -8.14
C ASN A 326 2.94 15.41 -7.97
N GLU A 327 3.71 15.90 -8.95
CA GLU A 327 4.34 17.23 -8.93
C GLU A 327 3.29 18.33 -8.79
N ASN A 328 2.19 18.28 -9.55
CA ASN A 328 1.15 19.31 -9.51
C ASN A 328 0.46 19.39 -8.15
N ILE A 329 0.16 18.24 -7.54
CA ILE A 329 -0.53 18.20 -6.24
C ILE A 329 0.37 18.71 -5.11
N PHE A 330 1.67 18.37 -5.12
CA PHE A 330 2.60 18.76 -4.05
C PHE A 330 3.23 20.13 -4.23
N GLU A 331 3.46 20.59 -5.47
CA GLU A 331 4.17 21.85 -5.75
C GLU A 331 3.22 22.99 -6.12
N GLN A 332 2.06 22.66 -6.74
CA GLN A 332 1.10 23.64 -7.23
C GLN A 332 -0.35 23.26 -6.92
N PRO A 333 -0.69 23.01 -5.64
CA PRO A 333 -2.03 22.58 -5.23
C PRO A 333 -3.06 23.67 -5.56
N LYS A 334 -4.14 23.28 -6.25
CA LYS A 334 -5.19 24.22 -6.70
C LYS A 334 -6.29 24.35 -5.64
N HIS A 335 -6.67 23.25 -4.98
CA HIS A 335 -7.75 23.25 -4.01
C HIS A 335 -7.27 23.72 -2.64
N ALA A 336 -8.08 24.54 -1.95
CA ALA A 336 -7.74 25.06 -0.62
C ALA A 336 -7.49 23.95 0.42
N TYR A 337 -8.28 22.89 0.37
CA TYR A 337 -8.10 21.73 1.25
C TYR A 337 -6.76 21.00 1.01
N THR A 338 -6.33 20.85 -0.25
CA THR A 338 -5.03 20.25 -0.57
C THR A 338 -3.90 21.08 0.04
N ARG A 339 -3.98 22.42 -0.08
CA ARG A 339 -3.02 23.33 0.55
C ARG A 339 -3.01 23.16 2.07
N SER A 340 -4.17 23.15 2.71
CA SER A 340 -4.23 22.98 4.17
C SER A 340 -3.68 21.63 4.65
N LEU A 341 -3.88 20.55 3.89
CA LEU A 341 -3.27 19.25 4.19
C LEU A 341 -1.74 19.28 4.10
N LEU A 342 -1.20 19.93 3.08
CA LEU A 342 0.25 20.07 2.88
C LEU A 342 0.88 20.98 3.93
N ASP A 343 0.20 22.07 4.30
CA ASP A 343 0.68 23.01 5.33
C ASP A 343 0.67 22.42 6.74
N ALA A 344 -0.22 21.43 6.99
CA ALA A 344 -0.29 20.70 8.25
C ALA A 344 0.80 19.61 8.40
N MET A 345 1.58 19.34 7.35
CA MET A 345 2.65 18.35 7.42
C MET A 345 3.89 18.92 8.08
N PRO A 346 4.56 18.13 8.96
CA PRO A 346 5.82 18.52 9.56
C PRO A 346 6.87 18.85 8.49
N LYS A 347 7.49 20.02 8.58
CA LYS A 347 8.58 20.44 7.68
C LYS A 347 9.91 20.15 8.35
N PHE A 348 10.60 19.15 7.90
CA PHE A 348 11.93 18.82 8.40
C PHE A 348 12.99 19.72 7.77
N GLN A 349 13.35 20.82 8.45
CA GLN A 349 14.50 21.63 8.07
C GLN A 349 15.77 20.86 8.47
N GLY A 350 16.51 20.32 7.52
CA GLY A 350 17.81 19.66 7.77
C GLY A 350 17.96 18.22 7.29
N LEU A 351 16.89 17.44 7.10
CA LEU A 351 16.98 16.04 6.61
C LEU A 351 17.34 15.93 5.12
N ALA A 352 17.33 17.02 4.38
CA ALA A 352 17.67 17.02 2.95
C ALA A 352 19.17 16.76 2.64
N GLN A 353 20.01 16.51 3.65
CA GLN A 353 21.46 16.34 3.50
C GLN A 353 21.94 14.89 3.64
N TYR A 354 21.05 13.90 3.88
CA TYR A 354 21.42 12.51 4.11
C TYR A 354 20.99 11.56 3.00
#